data_6dcf08d31794c429773526f729f9719e
#
_entry.id   6dcf08d31794c429773526f729f9719e
#
_cell.length_a   1.000
_cell.length_b   1.000
_cell.length_c   1.000
_cell.angle_alpha   90.00
_cell.angle_beta   90.00
_cell.angle_gamma   90.00
#
_symmetry.space_group_name_H-M   'P 1'
#
loop_
_entity.id
_entity.type
_entity.pdbx_description
1 polymer ?
#
loop_
_entity_poly.entity_id
_entity_poly.type
_entity_poly.pdbx_seq_one_letter_code
_entity_poly.pdbx_strand_id
1 'polypeptide(L)'
;MTTPRSILLTLATLLVVTPRATAQRPMPPTREPNTPGYVTATELPDGAVPSPDANGNFIVGPTHQPAPEMTVRDDVPHGMVHVFTMSSADSRIYPGVARDSGTFGTPDPNDSAKLVVTTSRPKPYTRRVAVYVPRQYVAGTAAPFIVGQDGPDSLLFVALDNLIAQKRVPPMIAISIGNGSGDAQGSQRGLEYDTMSGRYAEFVETEVLPLVEKQFNVRLTKDPEARATMGCSSGGSAALAMAWYHTDLYHRVLTYSGTYVNQQWPWNPETPGGAWDFHKTLIPNTPKKPLRLWLQVSDRDNFNDSDGMHDWVLANQQMAKVLADKGYDYQFLFTRDAGHCDRGVRLQTLPQALEWLWKDYRGAPAK
;
A
#
# COMPACT_ATOMS: atom_id res chain seq x y z
N MET A 1 13.24 -27.61 -81.27
CA MET A 1 13.56 -27.94 -79.86
C MET A 1 13.23 -26.70 -79.05
N THR A 2 12.06 -26.70 -78.51
CA THR A 2 11.51 -25.56 -77.70
C THR A 2 11.43 -25.99 -76.25
N THR A 3 12.19 -25.31 -75.38
CA THR A 3 12.21 -25.52 -73.93
C THR A 3 11.04 -24.79 -73.28
N PRO A 4 10.32 -25.40 -72.35
CA PRO A 4 9.24 -24.71 -71.63
C PRO A 4 9.78 -23.86 -70.43
N ARG A 5 9.36 -22.63 -70.39
CA ARG A 5 9.57 -21.71 -69.21
C ARG A 5 8.63 -22.06 -68.10
N SER A 6 9.18 -22.51 -66.98
CA SER A 6 8.42 -22.66 -65.71
C SER A 6 8.16 -21.29 -65.05
N ILE A 7 6.91 -20.96 -64.88
CA ILE A 7 6.49 -19.77 -64.09
C ILE A 7 6.35 -20.19 -62.62
N LEU A 8 7.21 -19.65 -61.74
CA LEU A 8 7.08 -19.79 -60.28
C LEU A 8 6.07 -18.77 -59.80
N LEU A 9 4.93 -19.25 -59.30
CA LEU A 9 3.95 -18.42 -58.61
C LEU A 9 4.34 -18.31 -57.12
N THR A 10 4.79 -17.14 -56.68
CA THR A 10 5.07 -16.84 -55.27
C THR A 10 3.76 -16.42 -54.59
N LEU A 11 3.25 -17.28 -53.72
CA LEU A 11 2.10 -16.97 -52.89
C LEU A 11 2.56 -16.09 -51.70
N ALA A 12 2.21 -14.81 -51.70
CA ALA A 12 2.45 -13.92 -50.58
C ALA A 12 1.31 -14.07 -49.56
N THR A 13 1.60 -14.70 -48.45
CA THR A 13 0.64 -14.81 -47.33
C THR A 13 0.63 -13.48 -46.54
N LEU A 14 -0.43 -12.72 -46.71
CA LEU A 14 -0.67 -11.53 -45.88
C LEU A 14 -1.04 -11.98 -44.46
N LEU A 15 -0.14 -11.78 -43.50
CA LEU A 15 -0.48 -11.89 -42.08
C LEU A 15 -1.34 -10.65 -41.65
N VAL A 16 -2.65 -10.86 -41.52
CA VAL A 16 -3.54 -9.88 -40.92
C VAL A 16 -3.31 -9.89 -39.41
N VAL A 17 -2.53 -8.94 -38.92
CA VAL A 17 -2.39 -8.69 -37.49
C VAL A 17 -3.66 -7.95 -37.03
N THR A 18 -4.62 -8.67 -36.48
CA THR A 18 -5.77 -8.06 -35.80
C THR A 18 -5.25 -7.41 -34.50
N PRO A 19 -5.47 -6.10 -34.28
CA PRO A 19 -5.17 -5.49 -33.00
C PRO A 19 -6.05 -6.15 -31.94
N ARG A 20 -5.43 -6.75 -30.91
CA ARG A 20 -6.15 -7.17 -29.71
C ARG A 20 -6.69 -5.89 -29.07
N ALA A 21 -7.99 -5.70 -29.11
CA ALA A 21 -8.66 -4.71 -28.27
C ALA A 21 -8.31 -5.06 -26.83
N THR A 22 -7.51 -4.24 -26.18
CA THR A 22 -7.36 -4.28 -24.72
C THR A 22 -8.74 -3.96 -24.16
N ALA A 23 -9.38 -4.93 -23.52
CA ALA A 23 -10.64 -4.71 -22.83
C ALA A 23 -10.42 -3.57 -21.83
N GLN A 24 -11.07 -2.45 -22.09
CA GLN A 24 -11.03 -1.29 -21.20
C GLN A 24 -11.69 -1.73 -19.88
N ARG A 25 -10.97 -1.61 -18.76
CA ARG A 25 -11.54 -1.94 -17.46
C ARG A 25 -12.80 -1.11 -17.24
N PRO A 26 -13.88 -1.68 -16.67
CA PRO A 26 -15.05 -0.91 -16.33
C PRO A 26 -14.64 0.31 -15.48
N MET A 27 -15.15 1.48 -15.86
CA MET A 27 -14.95 2.68 -15.02
C MET A 27 -15.75 2.50 -13.73
N PRO A 28 -15.17 2.73 -12.55
CA PRO A 28 -15.91 2.72 -11.31
C PRO A 28 -17.00 3.79 -11.34
N PRO A 29 -18.17 3.55 -10.71
CA PRO A 29 -19.15 4.60 -10.53
C PRO A 29 -18.54 5.72 -9.68
N THR A 30 -18.67 6.97 -10.15
CA THR A 30 -18.25 8.16 -9.40
C THR A 30 -19.11 8.27 -8.14
N ARG A 31 -18.53 7.94 -6.99
CA ARG A 31 -19.19 8.00 -5.68
C ARG A 31 -18.44 9.01 -4.83
N GLU A 32 -18.70 10.28 -5.12
CA GLU A 32 -18.05 11.37 -4.41
C GLU A 32 -18.57 11.50 -2.97
N PRO A 33 -17.73 11.95 -2.03
CA PRO A 33 -18.19 12.44 -0.74
C PRO A 33 -19.34 13.46 -0.90
N ASN A 34 -20.13 13.63 0.14
CA ASN A 34 -21.36 14.44 0.16
C ASN A 34 -22.55 13.84 -0.62
N THR A 35 -22.37 12.66 -1.24
CA THR A 35 -23.48 11.87 -1.79
C THR A 35 -24.19 11.11 -0.67
N PRO A 36 -25.52 10.96 -0.67
CA PRO A 36 -26.23 10.18 0.34
C PRO A 36 -25.64 8.78 0.54
N GLY A 37 -25.29 8.42 1.78
CA GLY A 37 -24.66 7.15 2.13
C GLY A 37 -23.13 7.17 2.15
N TYR A 38 -22.50 8.27 1.73
CA TYR A 38 -21.03 8.48 1.78
C TYR A 38 -20.66 9.52 2.84
N VAL A 39 -19.35 9.63 3.13
CA VAL A 39 -18.88 10.61 4.10
C VAL A 39 -19.10 12.04 3.60
N THR A 40 -19.36 12.95 4.54
CA THR A 40 -19.27 14.39 4.26
C THR A 40 -17.80 14.79 4.30
N ALA A 41 -17.36 15.56 3.30
CA ALA A 41 -15.98 16.00 3.18
C ALA A 41 -15.89 17.49 2.80
N THR A 42 -14.81 18.13 3.22
CA THR A 42 -14.50 19.52 2.86
C THR A 42 -13.80 19.55 1.51
N GLU A 43 -14.40 20.25 0.55
CA GLU A 43 -13.76 20.47 -0.74
C GLU A 43 -12.64 21.52 -0.61
N LEU A 44 -11.45 21.16 -1.10
CA LEU A 44 -10.30 22.05 -1.11
C LEU A 44 -10.20 22.80 -2.43
N PRO A 45 -9.57 23.99 -2.46
CA PRO A 45 -9.18 24.63 -3.73
C PRO A 45 -8.36 23.68 -4.59
N ASP A 46 -8.53 23.74 -5.91
CA ASP A 46 -7.79 22.89 -6.84
C ASP A 46 -6.27 23.03 -6.66
N GLY A 47 -5.56 21.90 -6.67
CA GLY A 47 -4.13 21.82 -6.40
C GLY A 47 -3.74 21.89 -4.91
N ALA A 48 -4.69 22.17 -4.00
CA ALA A 48 -4.42 22.21 -2.56
C ALA A 48 -4.47 20.84 -1.91
N VAL A 49 -3.75 20.70 -0.79
CA VAL A 49 -3.82 19.56 0.14
C VAL A 49 -4.29 20.06 1.51
N PRO A 50 -4.87 19.21 2.38
CA PRO A 50 -5.31 19.66 3.70
C PRO A 50 -4.11 20.02 4.58
N SER A 51 -4.37 20.84 5.61
CA SER A 51 -3.37 21.10 6.65
C SER A 51 -2.96 19.80 7.34
N PRO A 52 -1.66 19.60 7.68
CA PRO A 52 -1.22 18.49 8.50
C PRO A 52 -1.82 18.52 9.93
N ASP A 53 -2.41 19.63 10.36
CA ASP A 53 -3.09 19.75 11.64
C ASP A 53 -4.57 19.36 11.58
N ALA A 54 -5.14 19.21 10.40
CA ALA A 54 -6.56 18.91 10.22
C ALA A 54 -6.84 17.40 10.24
N ASN A 55 -7.85 16.98 10.97
CA ASN A 55 -8.44 15.63 10.91
C ASN A 55 -9.72 15.67 10.06
N GLY A 56 -10.20 14.50 9.63
CA GLY A 56 -11.48 14.34 8.92
C GLY A 56 -11.32 14.10 7.42
N ASN A 57 -12.35 14.45 6.66
CA ASN A 57 -12.49 14.08 5.26
C ASN A 57 -12.31 15.29 4.35
N PHE A 58 -11.52 15.13 3.29
CA PHE A 58 -11.20 16.18 2.33
C PHE A 58 -11.34 15.69 0.89
N ILE A 59 -11.79 16.59 0.00
CA ILE A 59 -11.78 16.38 -1.44
C ILE A 59 -10.63 17.21 -2.02
N VAL A 60 -9.69 16.54 -2.69
CA VAL A 60 -8.58 17.15 -3.43
C VAL A 60 -8.98 17.26 -4.89
N GLY A 61 -8.79 18.43 -5.48
CA GLY A 61 -9.15 18.72 -6.86
C GLY A 61 -8.33 17.95 -7.89
N PRO A 62 -8.65 18.10 -9.20
CA PRO A 62 -8.08 17.29 -10.27
C PRO A 62 -6.63 17.61 -10.62
N THR A 63 -6.06 18.70 -10.11
CA THR A 63 -4.68 19.12 -10.42
C THR A 63 -3.69 18.55 -9.41
N HIS A 64 -2.87 17.59 -9.83
CA HIS A 64 -1.90 16.89 -8.98
C HIS A 64 -0.46 17.34 -9.29
N GLN A 65 -0.09 18.52 -8.82
CA GLN A 65 1.29 19.02 -8.94
C GLN A 65 2.17 18.41 -7.83
N PRO A 66 3.40 17.98 -8.16
CA PRO A 66 4.35 17.51 -7.15
C PRO A 66 4.60 18.56 -6.07
N ALA A 67 4.54 18.16 -4.82
CA ALA A 67 4.96 19.01 -3.71
C ALA A 67 6.46 19.34 -3.82
N PRO A 68 6.91 20.53 -3.39
CA PRO A 68 8.33 20.93 -3.46
C PRO A 68 9.27 19.92 -2.79
N GLU A 69 8.82 19.25 -1.73
CA GLU A 69 9.57 18.25 -0.98
C GLU A 69 9.77 16.92 -1.75
N MET A 70 9.12 16.75 -2.90
CA MET A 70 9.32 15.59 -3.78
C MET A 70 10.44 15.80 -4.80
N THR A 71 11.11 16.93 -4.77
CA THR A 71 12.26 17.23 -5.63
C THR A 71 13.55 17.00 -4.84
N VAL A 72 14.51 16.30 -5.47
CA VAL A 72 15.87 16.14 -4.89
C VAL A 72 16.53 17.52 -4.84
N ARG A 73 17.10 17.88 -3.69
CA ARG A 73 17.71 19.19 -3.43
C ARG A 73 19.15 19.01 -2.95
N ASP A 74 20.10 19.61 -3.65
CA ASP A 74 21.54 19.50 -3.30
C ASP A 74 21.91 20.29 -2.02
N ASP A 75 21.05 21.20 -1.56
CA ASP A 75 21.25 22.02 -0.37
C ASP A 75 20.72 21.39 0.93
N VAL A 76 20.19 20.17 0.89
CA VAL A 76 19.75 19.44 2.07
C VAL A 76 20.63 18.22 2.35
N PRO A 77 20.79 17.80 3.62
CA PRO A 77 21.49 16.57 3.94
C PRO A 77 20.75 15.35 3.42
N HIS A 78 21.39 14.54 2.58
CA HIS A 78 20.81 13.28 2.08
C HIS A 78 21.12 12.14 3.04
N GLY A 79 20.11 11.31 3.28
CA GLY A 79 20.26 10.02 3.93
C GLY A 79 20.98 9.01 3.04
N MET A 80 21.47 7.95 3.66
CA MET A 80 22.09 6.83 2.94
C MET A 80 21.07 5.74 2.69
N VAL A 81 20.99 5.28 1.44
CA VAL A 81 20.13 4.16 1.05
C VAL A 81 20.98 2.90 0.90
N HIS A 82 20.72 1.92 1.74
CA HIS A 82 21.30 0.59 1.66
C HIS A 82 20.31 -0.39 1.08
N VAL A 83 20.76 -1.36 0.28
CA VAL A 83 19.91 -2.39 -0.29
C VAL A 83 20.52 -3.75 -0.04
N PHE A 84 19.72 -4.67 0.46
CA PHE A 84 20.10 -6.08 0.59
C PHE A 84 19.00 -6.99 0.07
N THR A 85 19.34 -8.25 -0.11
CA THR A 85 18.44 -9.29 -0.60
C THR A 85 18.20 -10.31 0.49
N MET A 86 16.95 -10.69 0.71
CA MET A 86 16.56 -11.80 1.57
C MET A 86 16.13 -12.99 0.71
N SER A 87 16.62 -14.18 1.03
CA SER A 87 16.13 -15.42 0.46
C SER A 87 14.95 -15.97 1.25
N SER A 88 13.89 -16.39 0.59
CA SER A 88 12.75 -17.05 1.25
C SER A 88 13.15 -18.42 1.87
N ALA A 89 14.25 -19.04 1.41
CA ALA A 89 14.78 -20.26 2.01
C ALA A 89 15.22 -20.07 3.47
N ASP A 90 15.56 -18.82 3.87
CA ASP A 90 15.94 -18.48 5.23
C ASP A 90 14.76 -18.00 6.08
N SER A 91 13.57 -17.86 5.47
CA SER A 91 12.36 -17.40 6.15
C SER A 91 11.57 -18.58 6.72
N ARG A 92 11.23 -18.51 8.00
CA ARG A 92 10.34 -19.47 8.66
C ARG A 92 8.86 -19.14 8.41
N ILE A 93 8.54 -17.86 8.17
CA ILE A 93 7.17 -17.39 7.99
C ILE A 93 6.74 -17.47 6.53
N TYR A 94 7.64 -17.06 5.59
CA TYR A 94 7.35 -17.00 4.16
C TYR A 94 8.38 -17.76 3.30
N PRO A 95 8.35 -19.10 3.32
CA PRO A 95 9.28 -19.92 2.52
C PRO A 95 9.07 -19.80 1.01
N GLY A 96 7.92 -19.24 0.61
CA GLY A 96 7.60 -18.94 -0.78
C GLY A 96 6.56 -19.85 -1.40
N VAL A 97 5.56 -19.24 -2.04
CA VAL A 97 4.50 -19.91 -2.79
C VAL A 97 4.28 -19.26 -4.15
N ALA A 98 3.78 -20.02 -5.10
CA ALA A 98 3.26 -19.49 -6.35
C ALA A 98 1.92 -20.14 -6.65
N ARG A 99 1.00 -19.32 -7.17
CA ARG A 99 -0.26 -19.77 -7.74
C ARG A 99 -0.03 -20.53 -9.03
N ASP A 100 -0.81 -21.57 -9.27
CA ASP A 100 -0.79 -22.24 -10.56
C ASP A 100 -1.50 -21.43 -11.63
N SER A 101 -1.02 -21.52 -12.86
CA SER A 101 -1.59 -20.82 -14.00
C SER A 101 -3.07 -21.19 -14.19
N GLY A 102 -3.90 -20.20 -14.50
CA GLY A 102 -5.33 -20.39 -14.81
C GLY A 102 -6.25 -20.58 -13.59
N THR A 103 -5.73 -20.52 -12.36
CA THR A 103 -6.57 -20.67 -11.16
C THR A 103 -7.10 -19.34 -10.60
N PHE A 104 -6.66 -18.21 -11.14
CA PHE A 104 -7.08 -16.90 -10.69
C PHE A 104 -8.39 -16.45 -11.34
N GLY A 105 -9.27 -15.84 -10.54
CA GLY A 105 -10.47 -15.18 -11.03
C GLY A 105 -11.67 -16.11 -11.24
N THR A 106 -11.63 -17.36 -10.75
CA THR A 106 -12.78 -18.26 -10.75
C THR A 106 -13.56 -18.08 -9.44
N PRO A 107 -14.80 -17.57 -9.46
CA PRO A 107 -15.63 -17.49 -8.26
C PRO A 107 -15.94 -18.88 -7.70
N ASP A 108 -16.08 -18.99 -6.37
CA ASP A 108 -16.63 -20.20 -5.76
C ASP A 108 -18.11 -20.37 -6.20
N PRO A 109 -18.51 -21.55 -6.70
CA PRO A 109 -19.90 -21.76 -7.14
C PRO A 109 -20.95 -21.58 -6.03
N ASN A 110 -20.56 -21.65 -4.78
CA ASN A 110 -21.45 -21.51 -3.61
C ASN A 110 -21.33 -20.15 -2.93
N ASP A 111 -20.30 -19.36 -3.26
CA ASP A 111 -20.03 -18.06 -2.67
C ASP A 111 -19.24 -17.20 -3.66
N SER A 112 -19.94 -16.36 -4.40
CA SER A 112 -19.36 -15.49 -5.42
C SER A 112 -18.34 -14.48 -4.87
N ALA A 113 -18.34 -14.24 -3.55
CA ALA A 113 -17.38 -13.41 -2.87
C ALA A 113 -16.02 -14.11 -2.66
N LYS A 114 -15.98 -15.42 -2.80
CA LYS A 114 -14.75 -16.21 -2.74
C LYS A 114 -14.20 -16.46 -4.13
N LEU A 115 -12.88 -16.32 -4.26
CA LEU A 115 -12.18 -16.87 -5.41
C LEU A 115 -11.69 -18.27 -5.09
N VAL A 116 -11.99 -19.23 -5.97
CA VAL A 116 -11.39 -20.56 -5.91
C VAL A 116 -9.93 -20.41 -6.31
N VAL A 117 -9.04 -20.61 -5.35
CA VAL A 117 -7.63 -20.85 -5.62
C VAL A 117 -7.42 -22.34 -5.45
N THR A 118 -7.46 -23.08 -6.54
CA THR A 118 -7.44 -24.54 -6.52
C THR A 118 -6.11 -25.10 -6.02
N THR A 119 -4.99 -24.40 -6.30
CA THR A 119 -3.65 -24.84 -5.89
C THR A 119 -2.68 -23.65 -5.73
N SER A 120 -1.88 -23.71 -4.66
CA SER A 120 -0.62 -22.97 -4.53
C SER A 120 0.49 -23.99 -4.28
N ARG A 121 1.62 -23.80 -4.94
CA ARG A 121 2.77 -24.71 -4.84
C ARG A 121 3.96 -24.00 -4.21
N PRO A 122 4.87 -24.69 -3.51
CA PRO A 122 6.11 -24.11 -3.04
C PRO A 122 6.91 -23.49 -4.20
N LYS A 123 7.35 -22.26 -4.01
CA LYS A 123 8.22 -21.53 -4.94
C LYS A 123 9.13 -20.61 -4.15
N PRO A 124 10.38 -20.99 -3.90
CA PRO A 124 11.37 -20.08 -3.32
C PRO A 124 11.55 -18.81 -4.16
N TYR A 125 11.83 -17.72 -3.50
CA TYR A 125 12.03 -16.42 -4.11
C TYR A 125 13.07 -15.61 -3.34
N THR A 126 13.47 -14.48 -3.92
CA THR A 126 14.27 -13.46 -3.23
C THR A 126 13.52 -12.14 -3.24
N ARG A 127 13.65 -11.37 -2.15
CA ARG A 127 13.13 -10.00 -2.07
C ARG A 127 14.25 -9.00 -1.82
N ARG A 128 14.08 -7.80 -2.34
CA ARG A 128 14.95 -6.67 -2.04
C ARG A 128 14.35 -5.90 -0.86
N VAL A 129 15.23 -5.48 0.05
CA VAL A 129 14.89 -4.57 1.14
C VAL A 129 15.80 -3.36 1.01
N ALA A 130 15.21 -2.17 0.89
CA ALA A 130 15.94 -0.91 0.91
C ALA A 130 15.76 -0.24 2.26
N VAL A 131 16.86 0.21 2.85
CA VAL A 131 16.89 0.87 4.15
C VAL A 131 17.49 2.26 3.96
N TYR A 132 16.66 3.26 4.18
CA TYR A 132 17.08 4.66 4.22
C TYR A 132 17.44 5.03 5.66
N VAL A 133 18.67 5.49 5.87
CA VAL A 133 19.17 6.00 7.16
C VAL A 133 19.43 7.50 6.99
N PRO A 134 18.68 8.39 7.67
CA PRO A 134 18.84 9.82 7.51
C PRO A 134 20.22 10.29 8.00
N ARG A 135 20.76 11.31 7.38
CA ARG A 135 22.04 11.91 7.78
C ARG A 135 22.07 12.36 9.25
N GLN A 136 20.90 12.71 9.78
CA GLN A 136 20.68 13.16 11.15
C GLN A 136 20.59 12.03 12.18
N TYR A 137 20.64 10.76 11.74
CA TYR A 137 20.63 9.62 12.67
C TYR A 137 21.88 9.64 13.55
N VAL A 138 21.66 9.50 14.85
CA VAL A 138 22.75 9.41 15.83
C VAL A 138 22.96 7.93 16.17
N ALA A 139 24.15 7.42 15.86
CA ALA A 139 24.47 6.00 16.08
C ALA A 139 24.25 5.60 17.54
N GLY A 140 23.64 4.42 17.74
CA GLY A 140 23.31 3.88 19.06
C GLY A 140 22.01 4.42 19.68
N THR A 141 21.38 5.46 19.10
CA THR A 141 20.06 5.91 19.54
C THR A 141 18.96 5.08 18.90
N ALA A 142 17.87 4.83 19.64
CA ALA A 142 16.71 4.12 19.10
C ALA A 142 15.92 5.06 18.17
N ALA A 143 15.98 4.82 16.86
CA ALA A 143 15.32 5.64 15.86
C ALA A 143 13.84 5.28 15.71
N PRO A 144 12.93 6.25 15.54
CA PRO A 144 11.63 6.01 14.95
C PRO A 144 11.79 5.46 13.53
N PHE A 145 10.79 4.72 13.03
CA PHE A 145 10.87 4.19 11.68
C PHE A 145 9.51 3.99 11.00
N ILE A 146 9.55 3.90 9.68
CA ILE A 146 8.40 3.58 8.84
C ILE A 146 8.72 2.36 7.95
N VAL A 147 7.79 1.38 7.93
CA VAL A 147 7.86 0.21 7.05
C VAL A 147 6.97 0.44 5.84
N GLY A 148 7.55 0.43 4.64
CA GLY A 148 6.84 0.55 3.37
C GLY A 148 6.78 -0.79 2.64
N GLN A 149 5.59 -1.13 2.13
CA GLN A 149 5.32 -2.30 1.30
C GLN A 149 5.64 -2.01 -0.17
N ASP A 150 5.83 -3.09 -0.97
CA ASP A 150 6.12 -3.04 -2.41
C ASP A 150 7.39 -2.24 -2.78
N GLY A 151 8.39 -2.27 -1.89
CA GLY A 151 9.65 -1.54 -2.09
C GLY A 151 10.57 -2.09 -3.20
N PRO A 152 11.63 -1.35 -3.49
CA PRO A 152 12.15 -0.10 -2.93
C PRO A 152 11.32 1.15 -3.28
N ASP A 153 11.22 2.10 -2.35
CA ASP A 153 10.41 3.30 -2.50
C ASP A 153 11.25 4.59 -2.46
N SER A 154 11.76 5.01 -3.61
CA SER A 154 12.60 6.20 -3.72
C SER A 154 11.83 7.51 -3.45
N LEU A 155 10.52 7.57 -3.67
CA LEU A 155 9.72 8.78 -3.39
C LEU A 155 9.68 9.07 -1.90
N LEU A 156 9.53 8.02 -1.07
CA LEU A 156 9.59 8.16 0.38
C LEU A 156 10.94 8.73 0.84
N PHE A 157 12.05 8.27 0.26
CA PHE A 157 13.38 8.70 0.68
C PHE A 157 13.64 10.17 0.35
N VAL A 158 13.22 10.64 -0.83
CA VAL A 158 13.31 12.05 -1.22
C VAL A 158 12.45 12.94 -0.30
N ALA A 159 11.22 12.52 -0.01
CA ALA A 159 10.36 13.25 0.92
C ALA A 159 11.00 13.36 2.31
N LEU A 160 11.59 12.26 2.82
CA LEU A 160 12.24 12.24 4.13
C LEU A 160 13.47 13.14 4.19
N ASP A 161 14.33 13.17 3.17
CA ASP A 161 15.47 14.10 3.13
C ASP A 161 15.02 15.54 3.37
N ASN A 162 14.02 15.98 2.61
CA ASN A 162 13.52 17.35 2.69
C ASN A 162 12.78 17.63 4.01
N LEU A 163 11.86 16.76 4.41
CA LEU A 163 11.05 16.97 5.62
C LEU A 163 11.88 16.91 6.91
N ILE A 164 12.87 16.03 6.99
CA ILE A 164 13.78 15.94 8.14
C ILE A 164 14.67 17.17 8.19
N ALA A 165 15.23 17.64 7.06
CA ALA A 165 16.01 18.85 7.00
C ALA A 165 15.20 20.09 7.45
N GLN A 166 13.92 20.14 7.11
CA GLN A 166 12.98 21.20 7.52
C GLN A 166 12.44 21.01 8.96
N LYS A 167 12.79 19.91 9.65
CA LYS A 167 12.29 19.56 10.99
C LYS A 167 10.75 19.39 11.06
N ARG A 168 10.13 19.02 9.96
CA ARG A 168 8.68 18.79 9.86
C ARG A 168 8.30 17.36 10.26
N VAL A 169 9.24 16.44 10.17
CA VAL A 169 9.13 15.07 10.72
C VAL A 169 10.39 14.72 11.52
N PRO A 170 10.33 13.77 12.46
CA PRO A 170 11.54 13.33 13.20
C PRO A 170 12.54 12.65 12.26
N PRO A 171 13.85 12.69 12.60
CA PRO A 171 14.83 11.85 11.94
C PRO A 171 14.45 10.37 12.11
N MET A 172 13.93 9.74 11.04
CA MET A 172 13.45 8.36 11.06
C MET A 172 14.10 7.50 10.00
N ILE A 173 14.23 6.21 10.28
CA ILE A 173 14.68 5.20 9.32
C ILE A 173 13.46 4.76 8.49
N ALA A 174 13.62 4.62 7.16
CA ALA A 174 12.60 3.99 6.33
C ALA A 174 13.08 2.62 5.86
N ILE A 175 12.21 1.62 5.98
CA ILE A 175 12.48 0.23 5.61
C ILE A 175 11.47 -0.16 4.54
N SER A 176 11.92 -0.20 3.30
CA SER A 176 11.05 -0.44 2.14
C SER A 176 11.25 -1.88 1.65
N ILE A 177 10.23 -2.71 1.85
CA ILE A 177 10.30 -4.16 1.69
C ILE A 177 9.63 -4.56 0.37
N GLY A 178 10.38 -5.20 -0.53
CA GLY A 178 9.83 -5.84 -1.71
C GLY A 178 8.98 -7.06 -1.34
N ASN A 179 7.89 -7.29 -2.07
CA ASN A 179 7.06 -8.48 -1.90
C ASN A 179 7.69 -9.74 -2.52
N GLY A 180 7.10 -10.90 -2.28
CA GLY A 180 7.52 -12.18 -2.83
C GLY A 180 7.05 -12.47 -4.25
N SER A 181 6.59 -11.44 -4.98
CA SER A 181 6.06 -11.48 -6.34
C SER A 181 4.65 -12.08 -6.50
N GLY A 182 4.12 -11.94 -7.71
CA GLY A 182 2.73 -12.27 -8.02
C GLY A 182 1.76 -11.17 -7.56
N ASP A 183 0.48 -11.42 -7.76
CA ASP A 183 -0.60 -10.54 -7.35
C ASP A 183 -1.83 -11.36 -6.95
N ALA A 184 -2.64 -10.83 -6.02
CA ALA A 184 -3.88 -11.41 -5.49
C ALA A 184 -3.75 -12.84 -4.92
N GLN A 185 -4.89 -13.49 -4.70
CA GLN A 185 -4.98 -14.76 -3.99
C GLN A 185 -4.11 -15.85 -4.61
N GLY A 186 -3.50 -16.68 -3.77
CA GLY A 186 -2.63 -17.78 -4.14
C GLY A 186 -1.21 -17.40 -4.53
N SER A 187 -0.91 -16.12 -4.73
CA SER A 187 0.45 -15.63 -4.92
C SER A 187 1.16 -15.36 -3.60
N GLN A 188 2.48 -15.23 -3.66
CA GLN A 188 3.25 -14.88 -2.46
C GLN A 188 2.88 -13.49 -1.94
N ARG A 189 2.67 -12.49 -2.82
CA ARG A 189 2.22 -11.16 -2.42
C ARG A 189 0.83 -11.20 -1.78
N GLY A 190 -0.10 -12.00 -2.33
CA GLY A 190 -1.41 -12.20 -1.71
C GLY A 190 -1.31 -12.82 -0.32
N LEU A 191 -0.45 -13.84 -0.14
CA LEU A 191 -0.19 -14.44 1.17
C LEU A 191 0.40 -13.46 2.18
N GLU A 192 1.23 -12.52 1.74
CA GLU A 192 1.84 -11.51 2.60
C GLU A 192 0.86 -10.39 2.96
N TYR A 193 0.09 -9.88 1.99
CA TYR A 193 -0.63 -8.63 2.12
C TYR A 193 -2.14 -8.77 2.29
N ASP A 194 -2.73 -9.84 1.75
CA ASP A 194 -4.18 -10.06 1.83
C ASP A 194 -4.54 -11.03 2.99
N THR A 195 -3.58 -11.37 3.84
CA THR A 195 -3.82 -12.17 5.03
C THR A 195 -4.50 -11.32 6.12
N MET A 196 -5.68 -11.77 6.56
CA MET A 196 -6.40 -11.15 7.68
C MET A 196 -5.85 -11.65 9.02
N SER A 197 -4.60 -11.29 9.31
CA SER A 197 -3.87 -11.66 10.54
C SER A 197 -2.66 -10.77 10.78
N GLY A 198 -1.99 -10.92 11.94
CA GLY A 198 -0.75 -10.24 12.30
C GLY A 198 0.52 -10.81 11.67
N ARG A 199 0.41 -11.87 10.86
CA ARG A 199 1.56 -12.66 10.39
C ARG A 199 2.61 -11.86 9.62
N TYR A 200 2.19 -10.86 8.85
CA TYR A 200 3.14 -10.01 8.14
C TYR A 200 3.91 -9.07 9.09
N ALA A 201 3.27 -8.57 10.14
CA ALA A 201 3.95 -7.81 11.18
C ALA A 201 4.97 -8.67 11.94
N GLU A 202 4.61 -9.92 12.26
CA GLU A 202 5.53 -10.89 12.88
C GLU A 202 6.75 -11.18 12.00
N PHE A 203 6.55 -11.35 10.68
CA PHE A 203 7.64 -11.51 9.73
C PHE A 203 8.58 -10.30 9.76
N VAL A 204 8.03 -9.09 9.69
CA VAL A 204 8.82 -7.86 9.73
C VAL A 204 9.60 -7.77 11.04
N GLU A 205 8.94 -7.97 12.19
CA GLU A 205 9.56 -7.85 13.52
C GLU A 205 10.64 -8.90 13.76
N THR A 206 10.43 -10.15 13.33
CA THR A 206 11.31 -11.27 13.71
C THR A 206 12.36 -11.63 12.65
N GLU A 207 12.12 -11.28 11.37
CA GLU A 207 13.02 -11.69 10.29
C GLU A 207 13.66 -10.50 9.57
N VAL A 208 12.94 -9.37 9.39
CA VAL A 208 13.47 -8.21 8.65
C VAL A 208 14.24 -7.25 9.56
N LEU A 209 13.60 -6.76 10.64
CA LEU A 209 14.19 -5.72 11.49
C LEU A 209 15.51 -6.15 12.13
N PRO A 210 15.69 -7.40 12.62
CA PRO A 210 16.99 -7.84 13.17
C PRO A 210 18.12 -7.83 12.13
N LEU A 211 17.82 -8.14 10.87
CA LEU A 211 18.81 -8.04 9.78
C LEU A 211 19.20 -6.59 9.50
N VAL A 212 18.21 -5.68 9.48
CA VAL A 212 18.45 -4.24 9.31
C VAL A 212 19.35 -3.70 10.41
N GLU A 213 19.03 -3.97 11.68
CA GLU A 213 19.83 -3.51 12.82
C GLU A 213 21.27 -4.05 12.77
N LYS A 214 21.41 -5.35 12.48
CA LYS A 214 22.72 -6.02 12.42
C LYS A 214 23.57 -5.54 11.24
N GLN A 215 22.99 -5.42 10.03
CA GLN A 215 23.77 -5.13 8.82
C GLN A 215 24.20 -3.67 8.74
N PHE A 216 23.38 -2.76 9.24
CA PHE A 216 23.61 -1.32 9.08
C PHE A 216 24.00 -0.63 10.40
N ASN A 217 24.18 -1.40 11.48
CA ASN A 217 24.52 -0.89 12.80
C ASN A 217 23.60 0.26 13.26
N VAL A 218 22.32 0.08 13.02
CA VAL A 218 21.25 0.98 13.47
C VAL A 218 20.48 0.35 14.61
N ARG A 219 19.82 1.17 15.41
CA ARG A 219 18.94 0.73 16.48
C ARG A 219 17.52 1.25 16.21
N LEU A 220 16.56 0.36 16.17
CA LEU A 220 15.16 0.68 15.95
C LEU A 220 14.41 0.77 17.28
N THR A 221 13.49 1.73 17.38
CA THR A 221 12.69 1.89 18.60
C THR A 221 11.75 0.69 18.81
N LYS A 222 11.41 0.43 20.09
CA LYS A 222 10.36 -0.53 20.47
C LYS A 222 9.05 0.17 20.87
N ASP A 223 9.02 1.50 20.85
CA ASP A 223 7.84 2.29 21.13
C ASP A 223 6.87 2.26 19.94
N PRO A 224 5.65 1.71 20.06
CA PRO A 224 4.69 1.65 18.96
C PRO A 224 4.25 3.03 18.44
N GLU A 225 4.30 4.08 19.29
CA GLU A 225 4.07 5.48 18.85
C GLU A 225 5.13 6.02 17.91
N ALA A 226 6.29 5.40 17.87
CA ALA A 226 7.41 5.76 17.01
C ALA A 226 7.60 4.80 15.82
N ARG A 227 6.58 4.00 15.51
CA ARG A 227 6.57 3.04 14.41
C ARG A 227 5.39 3.26 13.49
N ALA A 228 5.66 3.36 12.19
CA ALA A 228 4.65 3.53 11.17
C ALA A 228 4.72 2.42 10.12
N THR A 229 3.57 2.17 9.49
CA THR A 229 3.43 1.30 8.32
C THR A 229 2.79 2.07 7.17
N MET A 230 3.19 1.80 5.93
CA MET A 230 2.60 2.43 4.75
C MET A 230 2.54 1.50 3.54
N GLY A 231 1.58 1.73 2.67
CA GLY A 231 1.50 1.00 1.42
C GLY A 231 0.39 1.49 0.49
N CYS A 232 0.35 0.89 -0.70
CA CYS A 232 -0.72 1.12 -1.66
C CYS A 232 -1.39 -0.21 -2.04
N SER A 233 -2.68 -0.17 -2.39
CA SER A 233 -3.43 -1.37 -2.81
C SER A 233 -3.43 -2.43 -1.69
N SER A 234 -3.14 -3.69 -2.00
CA SER A 234 -2.94 -4.73 -0.99
C SER A 234 -1.84 -4.38 0.02
N GLY A 235 -0.79 -3.63 -0.39
CA GLY A 235 0.19 -3.08 0.56
C GLY A 235 -0.41 -2.10 1.55
N GLY A 236 -1.47 -1.36 1.16
CA GLY A 236 -2.23 -0.48 2.06
C GLY A 236 -3.06 -1.26 3.08
N SER A 237 -3.78 -2.30 2.65
CA SER A 237 -4.50 -3.18 3.59
C SER A 237 -3.55 -3.93 4.51
N ALA A 238 -2.38 -4.39 4.01
CA ALA A 238 -1.33 -4.98 4.83
C ALA A 238 -0.80 -4.01 5.89
N ALA A 239 -0.59 -2.74 5.53
CA ALA A 239 -0.17 -1.70 6.47
C ALA A 239 -1.17 -1.55 7.62
N LEU A 240 -2.47 -1.53 7.31
CA LEU A 240 -3.50 -1.52 8.34
C LEU A 240 -3.52 -2.83 9.15
N ALA A 241 -3.45 -4.00 8.50
CA ALA A 241 -3.47 -5.29 9.17
C ALA A 241 -2.30 -5.44 10.15
N MET A 242 -1.09 -5.00 9.79
CA MET A 242 0.04 -4.96 10.71
C MET A 242 -0.29 -4.22 12.01
N ALA A 243 -0.82 -3.00 11.92
CA ALA A 243 -1.15 -2.18 13.08
C ALA A 243 -2.42 -2.68 13.80
N TRP A 244 -3.39 -3.21 13.06
CA TRP A 244 -4.66 -3.69 13.64
C TRP A 244 -4.47 -4.91 14.54
N TYR A 245 -3.68 -5.88 14.07
CA TYR A 245 -3.42 -7.12 14.80
C TYR A 245 -2.28 -6.99 15.81
N HIS A 246 -1.36 -6.01 15.62
CA HIS A 246 -0.21 -5.74 16.49
C HIS A 246 -0.14 -4.27 16.91
N THR A 247 -1.09 -3.85 17.74
CA THR A 247 -1.04 -2.52 18.37
C THR A 247 0.10 -2.38 19.38
N ASP A 248 0.70 -3.47 19.80
CA ASP A 248 1.94 -3.49 20.57
C ASP A 248 3.18 -3.11 19.74
N LEU A 249 3.06 -3.15 18.41
CA LEU A 249 4.17 -2.88 17.49
C LEU A 249 3.98 -1.57 16.72
N TYR A 250 2.78 -1.23 16.24
CA TYR A 250 2.54 -0.10 15.32
C TYR A 250 1.29 0.67 15.68
N HIS A 251 1.40 2.02 15.72
CA HIS A 251 0.24 2.90 15.93
C HIS A 251 -0.06 3.83 14.74
N ARG A 252 0.83 3.94 13.75
CA ARG A 252 0.72 4.91 12.65
C ARG A 252 0.59 4.18 11.31
N VAL A 253 -0.47 4.50 10.56
CA VAL A 253 -0.83 3.82 9.31
C VAL A 253 -1.06 4.85 8.21
N LEU A 254 -0.44 4.66 7.05
CA LEU A 254 -0.60 5.49 5.86
C LEU A 254 -0.94 4.61 4.66
N THR A 255 -2.10 4.84 4.03
CA THR A 255 -2.57 4.00 2.93
C THR A 255 -3.03 4.80 1.73
N TYR A 256 -2.56 4.40 0.56
CA TYR A 256 -3.06 4.87 -0.73
C TYR A 256 -3.89 3.77 -1.37
N SER A 257 -5.07 4.08 -1.87
CA SER A 257 -5.94 3.12 -2.58
C SER A 257 -6.04 1.77 -1.85
N GLY A 258 -6.21 1.78 -0.52
CA GLY A 258 -6.17 0.56 0.30
C GLY A 258 -7.18 -0.48 -0.18
N THR A 259 -6.74 -1.74 -0.31
CA THR A 259 -7.58 -2.87 -0.71
C THR A 259 -8.46 -3.31 0.47
N TYR A 260 -9.46 -2.46 0.82
CA TYR A 260 -10.44 -2.76 1.87
C TYR A 260 -11.69 -3.44 1.31
N VAL A 261 -11.53 -4.14 0.19
CA VAL A 261 -12.55 -4.88 -0.53
C VAL A 261 -12.61 -6.34 -0.06
N ASN A 262 -13.55 -7.12 -0.59
CA ASN A 262 -13.66 -8.54 -0.29
C ASN A 262 -12.50 -9.34 -0.90
N GLN A 263 -11.33 -9.20 -0.29
CA GLN A 263 -10.10 -9.88 -0.70
C GLN A 263 -9.34 -10.38 0.51
N GLN A 264 -8.97 -11.66 0.50
CA GLN A 264 -8.10 -12.28 1.49
C GLN A 264 -7.42 -13.54 0.94
N TRP A 265 -6.27 -13.87 1.52
CA TRP A 265 -5.55 -15.12 1.27
C TRP A 265 -4.57 -15.44 2.41
N PRO A 266 -4.62 -16.67 3.03
CA PRO A 266 -5.65 -17.68 2.86
C PRO A 266 -7.01 -17.23 3.40
N TRP A 267 -8.07 -17.93 3.03
CA TRP A 267 -9.40 -17.64 3.54
C TRP A 267 -9.48 -17.86 5.06
N ASN A 268 -10.04 -16.88 5.77
CA ASN A 268 -10.26 -16.91 7.21
C ASN A 268 -11.78 -16.85 7.49
N PRO A 269 -12.36 -17.87 8.14
CA PRO A 269 -13.78 -17.91 8.45
C PRO A 269 -14.23 -16.82 9.46
N GLU A 270 -13.32 -16.26 10.25
CA GLU A 270 -13.62 -15.18 11.18
C GLU A 270 -13.81 -13.83 10.49
N THR A 271 -13.26 -13.70 9.29
CA THR A 271 -13.38 -12.52 8.43
C THR A 271 -13.82 -12.94 7.02
N PRO A 272 -15.06 -13.42 6.85
CA PRO A 272 -15.51 -14.00 5.58
C PRO A 272 -15.50 -13.00 4.42
N GLY A 273 -15.60 -11.72 4.71
CA GLY A 273 -15.48 -10.62 3.73
C GLY A 273 -14.03 -10.15 3.51
N GLY A 274 -13.02 -10.85 4.05
CA GLY A 274 -11.64 -10.42 3.93
C GLY A 274 -11.42 -9.00 4.47
N ALA A 275 -10.69 -8.17 3.74
CA ALA A 275 -10.40 -6.79 4.18
C ALA A 275 -11.64 -5.87 4.18
N TRP A 276 -12.74 -6.25 3.50
CA TRP A 276 -14.04 -5.58 3.63
C TRP A 276 -14.56 -5.58 5.07
N ASP A 277 -14.21 -6.61 5.83
CA ASP A 277 -14.63 -6.74 7.22
C ASP A 277 -13.99 -5.71 8.16
N PHE A 278 -12.94 -5.01 7.76
CA PHE A 278 -12.43 -3.89 8.56
C PHE A 278 -13.51 -2.85 8.84
N HIS A 279 -14.22 -2.40 7.81
CA HIS A 279 -15.26 -1.38 8.00
C HIS A 279 -16.64 -1.98 8.33
N LYS A 280 -16.90 -3.23 7.97
CA LYS A 280 -18.21 -3.87 8.18
C LYS A 280 -18.37 -4.42 9.61
N THR A 281 -17.35 -5.04 10.15
CA THR A 281 -17.46 -5.79 11.41
C THR A 281 -16.34 -5.50 12.40
N LEU A 282 -15.07 -5.49 11.97
CA LEU A 282 -13.93 -5.43 12.89
C LEU A 282 -13.86 -4.11 13.65
N ILE A 283 -13.82 -2.98 12.93
CA ILE A 283 -13.76 -1.66 13.58
C ILE A 283 -15.04 -1.36 14.35
N PRO A 284 -16.27 -1.60 13.82
CA PRO A 284 -17.51 -1.38 14.57
C PRO A 284 -17.58 -2.15 15.88
N ASN A 285 -17.18 -3.42 15.89
CA ASN A 285 -17.37 -4.35 17.01
C ASN A 285 -16.18 -4.40 17.99
N THR A 286 -15.08 -3.70 17.69
CA THR A 286 -13.89 -3.67 18.55
C THR A 286 -13.79 -2.34 19.29
N PRO A 287 -13.35 -2.29 20.54
CA PRO A 287 -12.99 -1.04 21.20
C PRO A 287 -11.98 -0.25 20.37
N LYS A 288 -12.05 1.10 20.42
CA LYS A 288 -11.09 1.95 19.71
C LYS A 288 -9.65 1.54 20.05
N LYS A 289 -8.87 1.23 19.05
CA LYS A 289 -7.44 0.92 19.18
C LYS A 289 -6.61 2.23 19.12
N PRO A 290 -5.40 2.28 19.66
CA PRO A 290 -4.54 3.46 19.65
C PRO A 290 -3.89 3.67 18.28
N LEU A 291 -4.70 3.79 17.23
CA LEU A 291 -4.22 3.95 15.86
C LEU A 291 -4.50 5.35 15.33
N ARG A 292 -3.54 5.87 14.58
CA ARG A 292 -3.62 7.07 13.74
C ARG A 292 -3.56 6.64 12.28
N LEU A 293 -4.57 7.02 11.49
CA LEU A 293 -4.76 6.49 10.14
C LEU A 293 -4.89 7.60 9.10
N TRP A 294 -3.98 7.61 8.13
CA TRP A 294 -4.10 8.43 6.95
C TRP A 294 -4.51 7.56 5.76
N LEU A 295 -5.58 7.93 5.06
CA LEU A 295 -6.13 7.16 3.96
C LEU A 295 -6.36 8.06 2.75
N GLN A 296 -6.13 7.51 1.56
CA GLN A 296 -6.46 8.16 0.29
C GLN A 296 -7.11 7.15 -0.66
N VAL A 297 -8.08 7.61 -1.43
CA VAL A 297 -8.65 6.90 -2.57
C VAL A 297 -8.93 7.88 -3.71
N SER A 298 -8.82 7.41 -4.95
CA SER A 298 -9.06 8.20 -6.16
C SER A 298 -10.45 7.92 -6.74
N ASP A 299 -11.04 8.90 -7.43
CA ASP A 299 -12.37 8.78 -8.06
C ASP A 299 -12.46 7.71 -9.16
N ARG A 300 -11.33 7.41 -9.81
CA ARG A 300 -11.18 6.37 -10.84
C ARG A 300 -10.41 5.16 -10.34
N ASP A 301 -10.54 4.85 -9.04
CA ASP A 301 -9.90 3.69 -8.45
C ASP A 301 -10.47 2.36 -8.99
N ASN A 302 -9.86 1.23 -8.65
CA ASN A 302 -10.28 -0.07 -9.13
C ASN A 302 -11.75 -0.39 -8.76
N PHE A 303 -12.42 -1.04 -9.69
CA PHE A 303 -13.81 -1.44 -9.56
C PHE A 303 -14.08 -2.79 -10.24
N ASN A 304 -14.80 -3.66 -9.55
CA ASN A 304 -15.39 -4.87 -10.08
C ASN A 304 -16.75 -5.04 -9.38
N ASP A 305 -17.83 -5.13 -10.14
CA ASP A 305 -19.19 -5.19 -9.62
C ASP A 305 -19.72 -6.62 -9.37
N SER A 306 -18.86 -7.63 -9.51
CA SER A 306 -19.27 -9.04 -9.47
C SER A 306 -19.99 -9.45 -8.18
N ASP A 307 -19.69 -8.80 -7.05
CA ASP A 307 -20.26 -9.12 -5.73
C ASP A 307 -20.68 -7.89 -4.91
N GLY A 308 -20.53 -6.69 -5.49
CA GLY A 308 -20.80 -5.42 -4.79
C GLY A 308 -19.79 -5.05 -3.68
N MET A 309 -18.74 -5.84 -3.49
CA MET A 309 -17.73 -5.66 -2.44
C MET A 309 -16.32 -5.43 -3.00
N HIS A 310 -16.19 -5.29 -4.33
CA HIS A 310 -14.91 -4.99 -5.00
C HIS A 310 -14.92 -3.59 -5.65
N ASP A 311 -15.41 -2.60 -4.90
CA ASP A 311 -15.36 -1.17 -5.23
C ASP A 311 -14.43 -0.47 -4.23
N TRP A 312 -13.22 -0.10 -4.68
CA TRP A 312 -12.21 0.54 -3.84
C TRP A 312 -12.66 1.91 -3.33
N VAL A 313 -13.41 2.66 -4.15
CA VAL A 313 -13.96 3.97 -3.74
C VAL A 313 -14.93 3.79 -2.60
N LEU A 314 -15.90 2.89 -2.75
CA LEU A 314 -16.89 2.58 -1.72
C LEU A 314 -16.20 2.07 -0.44
N ALA A 315 -15.29 1.11 -0.56
CA ALA A 315 -14.61 0.50 0.57
C ALA A 315 -13.82 1.53 1.40
N ASN A 316 -13.06 2.42 0.75
CA ASN A 316 -12.30 3.46 1.44
C ASN A 316 -13.19 4.54 2.05
N GLN A 317 -14.31 4.89 1.42
CA GLN A 317 -15.30 5.79 2.01
C GLN A 317 -15.98 5.18 3.25
N GLN A 318 -16.30 3.88 3.21
CA GLN A 318 -16.82 3.17 4.38
C GLN A 318 -15.76 3.06 5.50
N MET A 319 -14.49 2.91 5.16
CA MET A 319 -13.39 3.03 6.13
C MET A 319 -13.39 4.40 6.81
N ALA A 320 -13.43 5.49 6.04
CA ALA A 320 -13.46 6.85 6.59
C ALA A 320 -14.69 7.05 7.50
N LYS A 321 -15.87 6.54 7.08
CA LYS A 321 -17.09 6.62 7.87
C LYS A 321 -16.96 5.92 9.23
N VAL A 322 -16.52 4.66 9.24
CA VAL A 322 -16.43 3.89 10.49
C VAL A 322 -15.33 4.44 11.42
N LEU A 323 -14.27 5.02 10.89
CA LEU A 323 -13.24 5.69 11.67
C LEU A 323 -13.78 6.95 12.35
N ALA A 324 -14.58 7.75 11.62
CA ALA A 324 -15.29 8.90 12.19
C ALA A 324 -16.26 8.47 13.32
N ASP A 325 -17.10 7.48 13.06
CA ASP A 325 -18.10 6.97 13.99
C ASP A 325 -17.47 6.45 15.29
N LYS A 326 -16.25 5.89 15.20
CA LYS A 326 -15.47 5.38 16.35
C LYS A 326 -14.55 6.44 16.99
N GLY A 327 -14.50 7.66 16.45
CA GLY A 327 -13.69 8.75 16.97
C GLY A 327 -12.17 8.53 16.86
N TYR A 328 -11.71 7.86 15.80
CA TYR A 328 -10.28 7.72 15.53
C TYR A 328 -9.64 9.06 15.14
N ASP A 329 -8.34 9.19 15.40
CA ASP A 329 -7.52 10.21 14.76
C ASP A 329 -7.23 9.76 13.33
N TYR A 330 -7.90 10.37 12.35
CA TYR A 330 -7.74 10.01 10.96
C TYR A 330 -7.82 11.24 10.05
N GLN A 331 -7.20 11.10 8.87
CA GLN A 331 -7.38 12.00 7.75
C GLN A 331 -7.65 11.17 6.51
N PHE A 332 -8.73 11.49 5.79
CA PHE A 332 -9.14 10.83 4.57
C PHE A 332 -9.15 11.80 3.41
N LEU A 333 -8.49 11.44 2.31
CA LEU A 333 -8.47 12.21 1.06
C LEU A 333 -9.17 11.44 -0.05
N PHE A 334 -10.21 12.04 -0.60
CA PHE A 334 -10.79 11.64 -1.87
C PHE A 334 -10.19 12.53 -2.96
N THR A 335 -9.54 11.96 -3.98
CA THR A 335 -8.83 12.71 -5.02
C THR A 335 -9.52 12.54 -6.36
N ARG A 336 -9.78 13.67 -7.04
CA ARG A 336 -10.41 13.69 -8.36
C ARG A 336 -9.39 13.52 -9.47
N ASP A 337 -9.85 13.02 -10.62
CA ASP A 337 -9.07 12.84 -11.86
C ASP A 337 -7.84 11.93 -11.70
N ALA A 338 -7.91 10.95 -10.82
CA ALA A 338 -6.81 10.06 -10.50
C ALA A 338 -7.24 8.59 -10.49
N GLY A 339 -6.31 7.69 -10.73
CA GLY A 339 -6.51 6.24 -10.74
C GLY A 339 -6.00 5.53 -9.51
N HIS A 340 -5.95 4.21 -9.61
CA HIS A 340 -5.43 3.34 -8.55
C HIS A 340 -3.95 3.58 -8.30
N CYS A 341 -3.56 3.83 -7.04
CA CYS A 341 -2.16 4.11 -6.66
C CYS A 341 -1.52 5.23 -7.49
N ASP A 342 -2.27 6.29 -7.77
CA ASP A 342 -1.84 7.35 -8.67
C ASP A 342 -0.55 8.01 -8.22
N ARG A 343 0.43 8.07 -9.14
CA ARG A 343 1.74 8.65 -8.85
C ARG A 343 1.67 10.17 -8.65
N GLY A 344 0.83 10.88 -9.40
CA GLY A 344 0.65 12.33 -9.30
C GLY A 344 0.08 12.70 -7.94
N VAL A 345 -0.98 12.01 -7.52
CA VAL A 345 -1.56 12.15 -6.17
C VAL A 345 -0.51 11.92 -5.09
N ARG A 346 0.29 10.86 -5.23
CA ARG A 346 1.33 10.56 -4.25
C ARG A 346 2.42 11.64 -4.21
N LEU A 347 2.84 12.15 -5.35
CA LEU A 347 3.80 13.25 -5.43
C LEU A 347 3.25 14.54 -4.79
N GLN A 348 1.95 14.79 -4.90
CA GLN A 348 1.31 15.95 -4.29
C GLN A 348 1.15 15.79 -2.77
N THR A 349 0.77 14.61 -2.28
CA THR A 349 0.22 14.44 -0.92
C THR A 349 1.18 13.80 0.08
N LEU A 350 2.22 13.05 -0.36
CA LEU A 350 3.09 12.29 0.54
C LEU A 350 3.79 13.14 1.60
N PRO A 351 4.34 14.33 1.30
CA PRO A 351 4.93 15.16 2.35
C PRO A 351 3.94 15.56 3.43
N GLN A 352 2.77 16.03 3.04
CA GLN A 352 1.70 16.40 3.97
C GLN A 352 1.19 15.20 4.78
N ALA A 353 1.03 14.05 4.15
CA ALA A 353 0.62 12.80 4.82
C ALA A 353 1.63 12.37 5.90
N LEU A 354 2.93 12.47 5.61
CA LEU A 354 3.98 12.18 6.58
C LEU A 354 3.96 13.16 7.75
N GLU A 355 3.79 14.48 7.50
CA GLU A 355 3.67 15.46 8.57
C GLU A 355 2.46 15.18 9.45
N TRP A 356 1.29 14.97 8.84
CA TRP A 356 0.08 14.63 9.59
C TRP A 356 0.27 13.36 10.43
N LEU A 357 0.92 12.36 9.87
CA LEU A 357 1.15 11.08 10.55
C LEU A 357 2.05 11.23 11.78
N TRP A 358 3.02 12.16 11.74
CA TRP A 358 4.04 12.33 12.78
C TRP A 358 3.86 13.58 13.65
N LYS A 359 2.84 14.42 13.41
CA LYS A 359 2.68 15.76 14.04
C LYS A 359 2.78 15.79 15.57
N ASP A 360 2.30 14.76 16.25
CA ASP A 360 2.26 14.72 17.71
C ASP A 360 3.41 13.89 18.32
N TYR A 361 4.31 13.39 17.48
CA TYR A 361 5.45 12.63 17.96
C TYR A 361 6.55 13.56 18.50
N ARG A 362 6.75 13.55 19.81
CA ARG A 362 7.73 14.43 20.47
C ARG A 362 9.11 13.81 20.72
N GLY A 363 9.37 12.62 20.16
CA GLY A 363 10.57 11.85 20.47
C GLY A 363 10.46 11.14 21.83
N ALA A 364 11.30 10.11 22.05
CA ALA A 364 11.44 9.56 23.38
C ALA A 364 12.06 10.64 24.28
N PRO A 365 11.60 10.80 25.54
CA PRO A 365 12.24 11.72 26.47
C PRO A 365 13.73 11.39 26.56
N ALA A 366 14.59 12.39 26.44
CA ALA A 366 16.01 12.24 26.65
C ALA A 366 16.22 11.63 28.05
N LYS A 367 16.85 10.45 28.10
CA LYS A 367 17.26 9.83 29.38
C LYS A 367 18.41 10.57 29.98
#